data_c52daa84a233624371683cc787d2908e
#
_entry.id   c52daa84a233624371683cc787d2908e
#
_cell.length_a   1.000
_cell.length_b   1.000
_cell.length_c   1.000
_cell.angle_alpha   90.00
_cell.angle_beta   90.00
_cell.angle_gamma   90.00
#
_symmetry.space_group_name_H-M   'P 1'
#
loop_
_entity.id
_entity.type
_entity.pdbx_description
1 polymer ?
#
loop_
_entity_poly.entity_id
_entity_poly.type
_entity_poly.pdbx_seq_one_letter_code
_entity_poly.pdbx_strand_id
1 'polypeptide(L)'
;EEREHMQEAIRILSEITGERPLGWYTGRTGPNTRRLVREEGGFLYDSDTYDDDLPYWDSESTPEKPHLVIPYTLDTNDMRFTQVQGFNSGDDFFTYLKDAFDVLYAEGCEGAPKMLSIGMHCRLLGRPARLASLARFIEYVKGHEKVWCARRVDIARHWHATHPFTAERN
;
A
#
# COMPACT_ATOMS: atom_id res chain seq x y z
N GLU A 1 17.56 3.55 19.46
CA GLU A 1 16.28 4.25 19.60
C GLU A 1 15.30 3.80 18.52
N GLU A 2 15.49 4.04 17.19
CA GLU A 2 14.53 3.65 16.13
C GLU A 2 14.27 2.13 16.12
N ARG A 3 15.31 1.30 16.22
CA ARG A 3 15.18 -0.16 16.35
C ARG A 3 14.38 -0.59 17.58
N GLU A 4 14.60 0.06 18.71
CA GLU A 4 13.87 -0.22 19.96
C GLU A 4 12.39 0.13 19.80
N HIS A 5 12.07 1.27 19.18
CA HIS A 5 10.68 1.64 18.88
C HIS A 5 10.00 0.62 17.95
N MET A 6 10.72 0.13 16.93
CA MET A 6 10.20 -0.92 16.03
C MET A 6 9.90 -2.21 16.80
N GLN A 7 10.84 -2.68 17.63
CA GLN A 7 10.68 -3.89 18.43
C GLN A 7 9.53 -3.75 19.44
N GLU A 8 9.41 -2.58 20.07
CA GLU A 8 8.31 -2.31 20.99
C GLU A 8 6.95 -2.27 20.27
N ALA A 9 6.88 -1.67 19.08
CA ALA A 9 5.67 -1.69 18.25
C ALA A 9 5.26 -3.13 17.87
N ILE A 10 6.22 -3.98 17.48
CA ILE A 10 5.97 -5.39 17.17
C ILE A 10 5.41 -6.10 18.41
N ARG A 11 6.04 -5.90 19.58
CA ARG A 11 5.61 -6.52 20.84
C ARG A 11 4.17 -6.11 21.18
N ILE A 12 3.88 -4.80 21.22
CA ILE A 12 2.57 -4.27 21.58
C ILE A 12 1.49 -4.76 20.59
N LEU A 13 1.74 -4.68 19.29
CA LEU A 13 0.80 -5.14 18.29
C LEU A 13 0.53 -6.65 18.40
N SER A 14 1.58 -7.45 18.62
CA SER A 14 1.42 -8.89 18.78
C SER A 14 0.60 -9.24 20.02
N GLU A 15 0.79 -8.53 21.13
CA GLU A 15 0.00 -8.72 22.36
C GLU A 15 -1.48 -8.36 22.19
N ILE A 16 -1.76 -7.26 21.49
CA ILE A 16 -3.14 -6.76 21.29
C ILE A 16 -3.90 -7.61 20.28
N THR A 17 -3.26 -7.99 19.18
CA THR A 17 -3.93 -8.69 18.08
C THR A 17 -3.83 -10.20 18.15
N GLY A 18 -2.93 -10.74 18.97
CA GLY A 18 -2.63 -12.17 19.05
C GLY A 18 -1.72 -12.67 17.92
N GLU A 19 -1.33 -11.81 16.99
CA GLU A 19 -0.50 -12.16 15.83
C GLU A 19 0.60 -11.12 15.61
N ARG A 20 1.78 -11.59 15.16
CA ARG A 20 2.86 -10.70 14.74
C ARG A 20 2.47 -9.89 13.51
N PRO A 21 2.75 -8.56 13.47
CA PRO A 21 2.59 -7.78 12.25
C PRO A 21 3.56 -8.28 11.16
N LEU A 22 3.03 -8.51 9.96
CA LEU A 22 3.79 -9.02 8.80
C LEU A 22 4.18 -7.94 7.80
N GLY A 23 3.75 -6.72 8.00
CA GLY A 23 4.10 -5.57 7.17
C GLY A 23 4.48 -4.37 8.00
N TRP A 24 5.30 -3.50 7.43
CA TRP A 24 5.73 -2.26 8.05
C TRP A 24 5.32 -1.03 7.25
N TYR A 25 4.85 0.01 7.93
CA TYR A 25 4.60 1.34 7.37
C TYR A 25 4.64 2.37 8.48
N THR A 26 5.45 3.40 8.34
CA THR A 26 5.47 4.52 9.28
C THR A 26 4.97 5.84 8.67
N GLY A 27 5.13 6.03 7.34
CA GLY A 27 4.84 7.29 6.66
C GLY A 27 5.77 8.44 7.04
N ARG A 28 6.79 8.18 7.85
CA ARG A 28 7.80 9.15 8.32
C ARG A 28 9.13 8.44 8.51
N THR A 29 9.69 7.97 7.41
CA THR A 29 10.96 7.24 7.41
C THR A 29 12.13 8.15 7.77
N GLY A 30 13.06 7.62 8.57
CA GLY A 30 14.41 8.13 8.71
C GLY A 30 15.38 7.46 7.72
N PRO A 31 16.64 7.90 7.66
CA PRO A 31 17.63 7.33 6.74
C PRO A 31 17.97 5.87 7.02
N ASN A 32 17.60 5.35 8.19
CA ASN A 32 17.90 3.97 8.59
C ASN A 32 16.67 3.05 8.56
N THR A 33 15.46 3.57 8.40
CA THR A 33 14.21 2.81 8.61
C THR A 33 14.18 1.55 7.77
N ARG A 34 14.33 1.64 6.44
CA ARG A 34 14.27 0.46 5.55
C ARG A 34 15.35 -0.57 5.88
N ARG A 35 16.58 -0.12 6.12
CA ARG A 35 17.66 -1.02 6.55
C ARG A 35 17.29 -1.75 7.83
N LEU A 36 16.74 -1.07 8.84
CA LEU A 36 16.32 -1.66 10.11
C LEU A 36 15.18 -2.66 9.94
N VAL A 37 14.20 -2.36 9.08
CA VAL A 37 13.07 -3.25 8.74
C VAL A 37 13.60 -4.53 8.09
N ARG A 38 14.49 -4.41 7.12
CA ARG A 38 15.12 -5.56 6.45
C ARG A 38 15.98 -6.39 7.40
N GLU A 39 16.78 -5.74 8.27
CA GLU A 39 17.62 -6.42 9.25
C GLU A 39 16.80 -7.18 10.31
N GLU A 40 15.64 -6.67 10.67
CA GLU A 40 14.71 -7.30 11.60
C GLU A 40 14.21 -8.66 11.07
N GLY A 41 13.92 -8.75 9.78
CA GLY A 41 13.76 -9.99 9.03
C GLY A 41 12.42 -10.73 9.20
N GLY A 42 11.51 -10.24 10.05
CA GLY A 42 10.21 -10.88 10.29
C GLY A 42 9.05 -10.26 9.50
N PHE A 43 9.32 -9.21 8.72
CA PHE A 43 8.32 -8.58 7.84
C PHE A 43 8.36 -9.20 6.44
N LEU A 44 7.19 -9.44 5.86
CA LEU A 44 7.07 -9.88 4.48
C LEU A 44 7.25 -8.72 3.50
N TYR A 45 6.98 -7.48 3.94
CA TYR A 45 7.07 -6.27 3.11
C TYR A 45 7.16 -5.01 3.97
N ASP A 46 7.61 -3.92 3.37
CA ASP A 46 7.31 -2.56 3.81
C ASP A 46 6.49 -1.79 2.76
N SER A 47 5.88 -0.67 3.18
CA SER A 47 5.08 0.20 2.32
C SER A 47 5.52 1.67 2.40
N ASP A 48 6.72 1.94 2.89
CA ASP A 48 7.23 3.30 3.09
C ASP A 48 7.86 3.89 1.81
N THR A 49 7.15 3.77 0.68
CA THR A 49 7.49 4.39 -0.60
C THR A 49 6.23 4.75 -1.40
N TYR A 50 6.37 5.60 -2.42
CA TYR A 50 5.25 6.17 -3.18
C TYR A 50 5.56 6.25 -4.69
N ASP A 51 6.45 5.41 -5.17
CA ASP A 51 7.16 5.56 -6.44
C ASP A 51 6.73 4.58 -7.54
N ASP A 52 5.83 3.62 -7.25
CA ASP A 52 5.39 2.64 -8.23
C ASP A 52 3.95 2.16 -7.99
N ASP A 53 3.33 1.58 -9.04
CA ASP A 53 2.02 0.93 -9.03
C ASP A 53 2.13 -0.61 -8.93
N LEU A 54 3.33 -1.13 -8.71
CA LEU A 54 3.59 -2.55 -8.51
C LEU A 54 4.52 -2.78 -7.32
N PRO A 55 4.41 -3.94 -6.64
CA PRO A 55 5.44 -4.37 -5.71
C PRO A 55 6.77 -4.60 -6.42
N TYR A 56 7.87 -4.39 -5.73
CA TYR A 56 9.20 -4.66 -6.24
C TYR A 56 10.15 -5.10 -5.12
N TRP A 57 11.24 -5.76 -5.50
CA TRP A 57 12.30 -6.11 -4.56
C TRP A 57 13.23 -4.93 -4.34
N ASP A 58 13.52 -4.63 -3.09
CA ASP A 58 14.48 -3.58 -2.72
C ASP A 58 15.85 -3.86 -3.36
N SER A 59 16.47 -2.83 -3.91
CA SER A 59 17.80 -2.92 -4.57
C SER A 59 18.94 -3.42 -3.66
N GLU A 60 18.78 -3.27 -2.35
CA GLU A 60 19.72 -3.81 -1.37
C GLU A 60 19.34 -5.23 -0.88
N SER A 61 18.37 -5.89 -1.52
CA SER A 61 18.02 -7.28 -1.24
C SER A 61 19.16 -8.23 -1.58
N THR A 62 19.32 -9.28 -0.77
CA THR A 62 20.21 -10.39 -1.05
C THR A 62 19.42 -11.70 -1.04
N PRO A 63 19.96 -12.80 -1.61
CA PRO A 63 19.29 -14.11 -1.55
C PRO A 63 18.94 -14.57 -0.13
N GLU A 64 19.76 -14.20 0.85
CA GLU A 64 19.57 -14.55 2.26
C GLU A 64 18.56 -13.63 2.96
N LYS A 65 18.39 -12.40 2.44
CA LYS A 65 17.51 -11.36 3.00
C LYS A 65 16.79 -10.59 1.89
N PRO A 66 15.92 -11.25 1.14
CA PRO A 66 15.09 -10.53 0.16
C PRO A 66 14.09 -9.65 0.89
N HIS A 67 13.91 -8.42 0.43
CA HIS A 67 12.99 -7.47 1.03
C HIS A 67 12.02 -6.91 -0.02
N LEU A 68 10.72 -7.18 0.18
CA LEU A 68 9.67 -6.74 -0.72
C LEU A 68 9.18 -5.36 -0.32
N VAL A 69 9.03 -4.48 -1.29
CA VAL A 69 8.39 -3.17 -1.17
C VAL A 69 7.05 -3.22 -1.87
N ILE A 70 5.98 -2.82 -1.16
CA ILE A 70 4.63 -2.63 -1.73
C ILE A 70 4.31 -1.15 -1.62
N PRO A 71 4.43 -0.37 -2.69
CA PRO A 71 4.24 1.08 -2.63
C PRO A 71 2.87 1.48 -2.08
N TYR A 72 2.87 2.59 -1.35
CA TYR A 72 1.67 3.30 -0.91
C TYR A 72 1.41 4.48 -1.86
N THR A 73 0.44 5.34 -1.56
CA THR A 73 0.14 6.47 -2.43
C THR A 73 -0.09 7.78 -1.66
N LEU A 74 0.38 8.88 -2.23
CA LEU A 74 -0.04 10.24 -1.85
C LEU A 74 -1.03 10.82 -2.86
N ASP A 75 -1.24 10.17 -3.99
CA ASP A 75 -2.09 10.63 -5.09
C ASP A 75 -3.56 10.29 -4.85
N THR A 76 -3.95 9.03 -4.88
CA THR A 76 -5.30 8.55 -4.58
C THR A 76 -5.53 8.48 -3.06
N ASN A 77 -5.40 9.62 -2.38
CA ASN A 77 -5.35 9.71 -0.93
C ASN A 77 -6.31 10.81 -0.42
N ASP A 78 -7.12 10.50 0.59
CA ASP A 78 -8.10 11.42 1.16
C ASP A 78 -7.47 12.61 1.89
N MET A 79 -6.17 12.59 2.17
CA MET A 79 -5.42 13.76 2.65
C MET A 79 -5.55 14.96 1.72
N ARG A 80 -5.80 14.74 0.43
CA ARG A 80 -6.00 15.81 -0.54
C ARG A 80 -7.26 16.64 -0.27
N PHE A 81 -8.21 16.18 0.54
CA PHE A 81 -9.30 17.02 1.06
C PHE A 81 -8.83 18.16 1.98
N THR A 82 -7.60 18.11 2.46
CA THR A 82 -7.02 19.12 3.35
C THR A 82 -6.02 20.03 2.63
N GLN A 83 -5.79 19.82 1.35
CA GLN A 83 -4.84 20.59 0.54
C GLN A 83 -5.56 21.65 -0.29
N VAL A 84 -4.90 22.79 -0.53
CA VAL A 84 -5.46 23.94 -1.28
C VAL A 84 -5.85 23.54 -2.71
N GLN A 85 -5.10 22.64 -3.34
CA GLN A 85 -5.37 22.13 -4.71
C GLN A 85 -5.81 20.66 -4.67
N GLY A 86 -6.53 20.29 -3.62
CA GLY A 86 -7.01 18.92 -3.44
C GLY A 86 -8.47 18.74 -3.83
N PHE A 87 -9.14 17.78 -3.18
CA PHE A 87 -10.55 17.50 -3.40
C PHE A 87 -11.43 18.48 -2.63
N ASN A 88 -12.36 19.15 -3.32
CA ASN A 88 -13.32 20.06 -2.71
C ASN A 88 -14.65 19.35 -2.35
N SER A 89 -14.98 18.27 -3.06
CA SER A 89 -16.21 17.52 -2.90
C SER A 89 -15.97 16.01 -2.91
N GLY A 90 -16.97 15.24 -2.49
CA GLY A 90 -16.96 13.79 -2.67
C GLY A 90 -16.97 13.37 -4.14
N ASP A 91 -17.53 14.18 -5.03
CA ASP A 91 -17.54 13.91 -6.47
C ASP A 91 -16.14 14.03 -7.08
N ASP A 92 -15.34 15.00 -6.65
CA ASP A 92 -13.94 15.11 -7.10
C ASP A 92 -13.16 13.86 -6.72
N PHE A 93 -13.31 13.41 -5.47
CA PHE A 93 -12.65 12.19 -4.98
C PHE A 93 -13.11 10.94 -5.77
N PHE A 94 -14.42 10.77 -5.93
CA PHE A 94 -14.96 9.64 -6.70
C PHE A 94 -14.45 9.63 -8.15
N THR A 95 -14.53 10.77 -8.84
CA THR A 95 -14.10 10.88 -10.24
C THR A 95 -12.61 10.59 -10.37
N TYR A 96 -11.79 11.13 -9.48
CA TYR A 96 -10.37 10.91 -9.50
C TYR A 96 -10.00 9.43 -9.29
N LEU A 97 -10.62 8.77 -8.32
CA LEU A 97 -10.41 7.33 -8.09
C LEU A 97 -10.90 6.49 -9.26
N LYS A 98 -12.05 6.86 -9.83
CA LYS A 98 -12.61 6.17 -10.99
C LYS A 98 -11.69 6.25 -12.19
N ASP A 99 -11.20 7.45 -12.52
CA ASP A 99 -10.34 7.66 -13.68
C ASP A 99 -8.98 6.93 -13.49
N ALA A 100 -8.40 6.95 -12.27
CA ALA A 100 -7.21 6.18 -11.96
C ALA A 100 -7.46 4.67 -12.11
N PHE A 101 -8.58 4.17 -11.60
CA PHE A 101 -8.98 2.78 -11.76
C PHE A 101 -9.16 2.39 -13.22
N ASP A 102 -9.85 3.19 -14.01
CA ASP A 102 -10.14 2.90 -15.42
C ASP A 102 -8.86 2.76 -16.26
N VAL A 103 -7.86 3.64 -16.03
CA VAL A 103 -6.56 3.57 -16.70
C VAL A 103 -5.84 2.27 -16.33
N LEU A 104 -5.68 1.99 -15.04
CA LEU A 104 -4.98 0.80 -14.56
C LEU A 104 -5.72 -0.51 -14.94
N TYR A 105 -7.06 -0.47 -14.97
CA TYR A 105 -7.88 -1.59 -15.40
C TYR A 105 -7.71 -1.88 -16.90
N ALA A 106 -7.66 -0.83 -17.73
CA ALA A 106 -7.40 -0.98 -19.17
C ALA A 106 -6.01 -1.59 -19.43
N GLU A 107 -4.96 -1.11 -18.74
CA GLU A 107 -3.62 -1.70 -18.80
C GLU A 107 -3.63 -3.18 -18.38
N GLY A 108 -4.36 -3.51 -17.32
CA GLY A 108 -4.53 -4.89 -16.87
C GLY A 108 -5.21 -5.78 -17.90
N CYS A 109 -6.21 -5.27 -18.64
CA CYS A 109 -6.86 -5.99 -19.73
C CYS A 109 -5.92 -6.25 -20.92
N GLU A 110 -4.94 -5.39 -21.13
CA GLU A 110 -3.87 -5.54 -22.12
C GLU A 110 -2.72 -6.45 -21.67
N GLY A 111 -2.80 -7.01 -20.46
CA GLY A 111 -1.82 -7.95 -19.92
C GLY A 111 -0.76 -7.32 -19.01
N ALA A 112 -0.93 -6.06 -18.63
CA ALA A 112 -0.05 -5.33 -17.70
C ALA A 112 -0.79 -4.93 -16.40
N PRO A 113 -1.21 -5.89 -15.56
CA PRO A 113 -1.97 -5.60 -14.35
C PRO A 113 -1.20 -4.71 -13.39
N LYS A 114 -1.92 -3.81 -12.74
CA LYS A 114 -1.38 -2.84 -11.79
C LYS A 114 -2.10 -2.93 -10.44
N MET A 115 -1.51 -2.29 -9.45
CA MET A 115 -2.07 -2.14 -8.11
C MET A 115 -2.57 -0.72 -7.92
N LEU A 116 -3.81 -0.53 -7.47
CA LEU A 116 -4.33 0.76 -7.02
C LEU A 116 -4.36 0.79 -5.48
N SER A 117 -3.54 1.64 -4.89
CA SER A 117 -3.61 1.95 -3.47
C SER A 117 -4.51 3.16 -3.24
N ILE A 118 -5.37 3.12 -2.21
CA ILE A 118 -6.19 4.26 -1.80
C ILE A 118 -5.88 4.60 -0.36
N GLY A 119 -5.36 5.80 -0.14
CA GLY A 119 -5.07 6.32 1.20
C GLY A 119 -6.34 6.79 1.90
N MET A 120 -6.62 6.24 3.09
CA MET A 120 -7.83 6.55 3.85
C MET A 120 -7.53 6.87 5.29
N HIS A 121 -8.10 7.97 5.78
CA HIS A 121 -8.02 8.38 7.19
C HIS A 121 -9.43 8.47 7.76
N CYS A 122 -9.71 7.78 8.86
CA CYS A 122 -11.04 7.77 9.48
C CYS A 122 -11.57 9.18 9.80
N ARG A 123 -10.69 10.11 10.20
CA ARG A 123 -11.04 11.50 10.48
C ARG A 123 -11.40 12.34 9.24
N LEU A 124 -10.95 11.92 8.04
CA LEU A 124 -11.21 12.63 6.78
C LEU A 124 -12.32 11.94 6.00
N LEU A 125 -12.09 10.73 5.54
CA LEU A 125 -13.03 9.99 4.70
C LEU A 125 -14.24 9.46 5.48
N GLY A 126 -14.13 9.31 6.81
CA GLY A 126 -15.25 8.91 7.68
C GLY A 126 -16.36 9.95 7.84
N ARG A 127 -16.25 11.13 7.21
CA ARG A 127 -17.34 12.11 7.18
C ARG A 127 -18.43 11.67 6.20
N PRO A 128 -19.74 11.80 6.56
CA PRO A 128 -20.84 11.23 5.78
C PRO A 128 -20.79 11.54 4.28
N ALA A 129 -20.57 12.80 3.89
CA ALA A 129 -20.52 13.21 2.50
C ALA A 129 -19.32 12.60 1.74
N ARG A 130 -18.17 12.46 2.40
CA ARG A 130 -16.97 11.85 1.82
C ARG A 130 -17.08 10.33 1.76
N LEU A 131 -17.62 9.72 2.82
CA LEU A 131 -17.86 8.27 2.86
C LEU A 131 -18.82 7.81 1.74
N ALA A 132 -19.82 8.62 1.40
CA ALA A 132 -20.72 8.33 0.29
C ALA A 132 -19.98 8.20 -1.05
N SER A 133 -18.91 8.98 -1.27
CA SER A 133 -18.09 8.86 -2.49
C SER A 133 -17.26 7.58 -2.53
N LEU A 134 -16.72 7.16 -1.39
CA LEU A 134 -16.04 5.86 -1.30
C LEU A 134 -17.00 4.70 -1.56
N ALA A 135 -18.21 4.75 -1.00
CA ALA A 135 -19.22 3.72 -1.24
C ALA A 135 -19.56 3.59 -2.73
N ARG A 136 -19.76 4.72 -3.43
CA ARG A 136 -19.97 4.73 -4.89
C ARG A 136 -18.79 4.12 -5.65
N PHE A 137 -17.56 4.42 -5.23
CA PHE A 137 -16.37 3.88 -5.87
C PHE A 137 -16.27 2.36 -5.66
N ILE A 138 -16.54 1.85 -4.46
CA ILE A 138 -16.58 0.41 -4.18
C ILE A 138 -17.61 -0.29 -5.05
N GLU A 139 -18.84 0.27 -5.17
CA GLU A 139 -19.87 -0.31 -6.06
C GLU A 139 -19.46 -0.26 -7.54
N TYR A 140 -18.77 0.80 -7.96
CA TYR A 140 -18.21 0.88 -9.30
C TYR A 140 -17.20 -0.23 -9.58
N VAL A 141 -16.23 -0.42 -8.70
CA VAL A 141 -15.19 -1.46 -8.80
C VAL A 141 -15.79 -2.86 -8.82
N LYS A 142 -16.81 -3.13 -7.99
CA LYS A 142 -17.52 -4.42 -7.94
C LYS A 142 -18.22 -4.77 -9.26
N GLY A 143 -18.50 -3.81 -10.10
CA GLY A 143 -19.06 -4.01 -11.45
C GLY A 143 -18.04 -4.52 -12.47
N HIS A 144 -16.77 -4.65 -12.12
CA HIS A 144 -15.70 -5.07 -13.02
C HIS A 144 -15.19 -6.47 -12.67
N GLU A 145 -15.04 -7.32 -13.68
CA GLU A 145 -14.42 -8.63 -13.54
C GLU A 145 -12.89 -8.51 -13.40
N LYS A 146 -12.24 -9.56 -12.89
CA LYS A 146 -10.77 -9.64 -12.78
C LYS A 146 -10.13 -8.57 -11.87
N VAL A 147 -10.89 -8.04 -10.94
CA VAL A 147 -10.41 -7.14 -9.90
C VAL A 147 -10.23 -7.91 -8.60
N TRP A 148 -9.07 -7.79 -8.01
CA TRP A 148 -8.75 -8.41 -6.73
C TRP A 148 -8.66 -7.35 -5.63
N CYS A 149 -9.69 -7.25 -4.78
CA CYS A 149 -9.63 -6.44 -3.57
C CYS A 149 -8.88 -7.20 -2.48
N ALA A 150 -7.61 -6.88 -2.29
CA ALA A 150 -6.69 -7.63 -1.45
C ALA A 150 -6.19 -6.82 -0.25
N ARG A 151 -5.82 -7.52 0.82
CA ARG A 151 -4.96 -6.95 1.87
C ARG A 151 -3.51 -6.91 1.36
N ARG A 152 -2.71 -5.96 1.83
CA ARG A 152 -1.30 -5.88 1.45
C ARG A 152 -0.52 -7.17 1.74
N VAL A 153 -0.82 -7.84 2.83
CA VAL A 153 -0.20 -9.13 3.16
C VAL A 153 -0.51 -10.22 2.12
N ASP A 154 -1.70 -10.19 1.52
CA ASP A 154 -2.09 -11.15 0.48
C ASP A 154 -1.38 -10.83 -0.83
N ILE A 155 -1.21 -9.54 -1.15
CA ILE A 155 -0.37 -9.09 -2.28
C ILE A 155 1.08 -9.52 -2.07
N ALA A 156 1.63 -9.33 -0.85
CA ALA A 156 2.99 -9.77 -0.54
C ALA A 156 3.17 -11.28 -0.77
N ARG A 157 2.26 -12.10 -0.24
CA ARG A 157 2.30 -13.56 -0.42
C ARG A 157 2.21 -13.96 -1.89
N HIS A 158 1.32 -13.31 -2.64
CA HIS A 158 1.21 -13.53 -4.08
C HIS A 158 2.52 -13.20 -4.79
N TRP A 159 3.11 -12.04 -4.49
CA TRP A 159 4.34 -11.59 -5.12
C TRP A 159 5.51 -12.52 -4.83
N HIS A 160 5.68 -12.91 -3.57
CA HIS A 160 6.70 -13.92 -3.18
C HIS A 160 6.55 -15.24 -3.94
N ALA A 161 5.31 -15.67 -4.22
CA ALA A 161 5.05 -16.93 -4.91
C ALA A 161 5.23 -16.84 -6.43
N THR A 162 4.86 -15.72 -7.05
CA THR A 162 4.80 -15.57 -8.52
C THR A 162 5.97 -14.78 -9.11
N HIS A 163 6.63 -13.95 -8.30
CA HIS A 163 7.76 -13.11 -8.68
C HIS A 163 8.88 -13.23 -7.64
N PRO A 164 9.41 -14.44 -7.41
CA PRO A 164 10.44 -14.63 -6.38
C PRO A 164 11.68 -13.78 -6.66
N PHE A 165 12.36 -13.37 -5.60
CA PHE A 165 13.62 -12.62 -5.72
C PHE A 165 14.64 -13.45 -6.50
N THR A 166 15.28 -12.82 -7.47
CA THR A 166 16.41 -13.39 -8.23
C THR A 166 17.55 -12.37 -8.24
N ALA A 167 18.75 -12.79 -7.87
CA ALA A 167 19.92 -11.90 -7.78
C ALA A 167 20.35 -11.27 -9.13
N GLU A 168 19.83 -11.76 -10.26
CA GLU A 168 20.20 -11.33 -11.61
C GLU A 168 19.37 -10.15 -12.15
N ARG A 169 18.40 -9.63 -11.39
CA ARG A 169 17.47 -8.58 -11.86
C ARG A 169 17.62 -7.22 -11.18
N ASN A 170 18.75 -6.99 -10.49
CA ASN A 170 19.04 -5.68 -9.88
C ASN A 170 20.16 -4.95 -10.63
#